data_27a98f4ffddae2b68ce8c92a56f4bd7a
#
_entry.id   27a98f4ffddae2b68ce8c92a56f4bd7a
#
_cell.length_a   1.000
_cell.length_b   1.000
_cell.length_c   1.000
_cell.angle_alpha   90.00
_cell.angle_beta   90.00
_cell.angle_gamma   90.00
#
_symmetry.space_group_name_H-M   'P 1'
#
loop_
_entity.id
_entity.type
_entity.pdbx_description
1 polymer ?
#
loop_
_entity_poly.entity_id
_entity_poly.type
_entity_poly.pdbx_seq_one_letter_code
_entity_poly.pdbx_strand_id
1 'polypeptide(L)'
;MGVLAFAPCVSAQLQVRLGAERDNYIQHEPIIIDTYLISRNAGAIVLGDHDGWIRFSVRNGRGIPVRVNARMPRGNLFVLGRGRSLMRTFNLEPYFDFSEPGEYTIQASVANRNWVDLRFESAPVKIQVVRGRVLQERQRGMPAVRPGEPPEVRRYTLLTTRVKGK
;
A
#
# COMPACT_ATOMS: atom_id res chain seq x y z
N MET A 1 2.34 40.20 33.95
CA MET A 1 1.56 40.19 32.69
C MET A 1 2.06 39.03 31.86
N GLY A 2 1.37 37.87 31.94
CA GLY A 2 1.76 36.69 31.22
C GLY A 2 1.02 36.64 29.88
N VAL A 3 1.74 36.64 28.79
CA VAL A 3 1.19 36.44 27.43
C VAL A 3 0.95 34.95 27.24
N LEU A 4 -0.30 34.51 27.28
CA LEU A 4 -0.70 33.18 26.86
C LEU A 4 -0.56 33.08 25.31
N ALA A 5 0.49 32.43 24.84
CA ALA A 5 0.63 32.09 23.45
C ALA A 5 -0.38 30.98 23.11
N PHE A 6 -1.46 31.34 22.44
CA PHE A 6 -2.35 30.37 21.81
C PHE A 6 -1.60 29.76 20.61
N ALA A 7 -1.14 28.54 20.78
CA ALA A 7 -0.68 27.75 19.63
C ALA A 7 -1.90 27.52 18.70
N PRO A 8 -1.84 27.92 17.41
CA PRO A 8 -2.92 27.62 16.50
C PRO A 8 -3.03 26.10 16.38
N CYS A 9 -4.18 25.56 16.78
CA CYS A 9 -4.53 24.18 16.52
C CYS A 9 -4.63 24.03 14.99
N VAL A 10 -3.59 23.54 14.34
CA VAL A 10 -3.62 23.22 12.91
C VAL A 10 -4.63 22.09 12.76
N SER A 11 -5.88 22.46 12.50
CA SER A 11 -6.94 21.52 12.18
C SER A 11 -6.45 20.68 10.98
N ALA A 12 -6.29 19.39 11.21
CA ALA A 12 -5.80 18.47 10.16
C ALA A 12 -6.69 18.56 8.94
N GLN A 13 -6.17 19.13 7.85
CA GLN A 13 -6.92 19.37 6.61
C GLN A 13 -7.29 18.08 5.91
N LEU A 14 -6.47 17.04 6.08
CA LEU A 14 -6.64 15.73 5.47
C LEU A 14 -6.50 14.64 6.54
N GLN A 15 -7.42 13.70 6.55
CA GLN A 15 -7.30 12.46 7.31
C GLN A 15 -7.02 11.31 6.35
N VAL A 16 -6.02 10.50 6.68
CA VAL A 16 -5.65 9.30 5.92
C VAL A 16 -5.98 8.08 6.78
N ARG A 17 -6.70 7.12 6.23
CA ARG A 17 -6.97 5.82 6.86
C ARG A 17 -6.61 4.70 5.90
N LEU A 18 -6.14 3.59 6.46
CA LEU A 18 -5.88 2.36 5.71
C LEU A 18 -6.87 1.27 6.13
N GLY A 19 -7.20 0.42 5.18
CA GLY A 19 -7.86 -0.86 5.39
C GLY A 19 -7.17 -1.93 4.57
N ALA A 20 -6.94 -3.09 5.13
CA ALA A 20 -6.54 -4.26 4.35
C ALA A 20 -7.81 -5.02 3.92
N GLU A 21 -7.84 -5.49 2.69
CA GLU A 21 -8.96 -6.32 2.19
C GLU A 21 -9.12 -7.58 3.05
N ARG A 22 -8.02 -8.14 3.53
CA ARG A 22 -7.94 -9.33 4.37
C ARG A 22 -6.89 -9.18 5.44
N ASP A 23 -7.04 -9.91 6.54
CA ASP A 23 -6.03 -9.98 7.61
C ASP A 23 -4.89 -10.93 7.25
N ASN A 24 -5.15 -11.95 6.40
CA ASN A 24 -4.20 -12.98 6.02
C ASN A 24 -4.04 -13.07 4.50
N TYR A 25 -2.79 -13.14 4.06
CA TYR A 25 -2.39 -13.29 2.66
C TYR A 25 -1.44 -14.47 2.52
N ILE A 26 -1.50 -15.16 1.38
CA ILE A 26 -0.50 -16.17 1.02
C ILE A 26 0.70 -15.47 0.39
N GLN A 27 1.92 -15.99 0.59
CA GLN A 27 3.12 -15.50 -0.10
C GLN A 27 2.85 -15.37 -1.61
N HIS A 28 3.32 -14.28 -2.20
CA HIS A 28 3.16 -13.92 -3.62
C HIS A 28 1.70 -13.64 -4.06
N GLU A 29 0.79 -13.53 -3.13
CA GLU A 29 -0.57 -13.08 -3.40
C GLU A 29 -0.63 -11.55 -3.42
N PRO A 30 -1.48 -10.92 -4.27
CA PRO A 30 -1.69 -9.48 -4.24
C PRO A 30 -2.09 -9.00 -2.84
N ILE A 31 -1.34 -8.05 -2.29
CA ILE A 31 -1.63 -7.44 -0.99
C ILE A 31 -2.36 -6.13 -1.23
N ILE A 32 -3.68 -6.21 -1.11
CA ILE A 32 -4.59 -5.10 -1.44
C ILE A 32 -4.83 -4.24 -0.20
N ILE A 33 -4.49 -2.97 -0.33
CA ILE A 33 -4.66 -1.95 0.72
C ILE A 33 -5.55 -0.83 0.19
N ASP A 34 -6.67 -0.62 0.85
CA ASP A 34 -7.55 0.51 0.61
C ASP A 34 -7.08 1.71 1.42
N THR A 35 -6.93 2.83 0.74
CA THR A 35 -6.56 4.11 1.35
C THR A 35 -7.72 5.07 1.25
N TYR A 36 -8.25 5.46 2.40
CA TYR A 36 -9.34 6.43 2.52
C TYR A 36 -8.75 7.81 2.80
N LEU A 37 -9.02 8.74 1.91
CA LEU A 37 -8.62 10.14 2.00
C LEU A 37 -9.86 10.97 2.35
N ILE A 38 -9.85 11.64 3.48
CA ILE A 38 -11.01 12.37 3.99
C ILE A 38 -10.60 13.83 4.18
N SER A 39 -11.15 14.73 3.34
CA SER A 39 -10.96 16.17 3.51
C SER A 39 -11.83 16.68 4.67
N ARG A 40 -11.22 17.33 5.67
CA ARG A 40 -11.94 17.85 6.83
C ARG A 40 -12.47 19.25 6.57
N ASN A 41 -11.72 20.28 6.66
CA ASN A 41 -12.20 21.66 6.57
C ASN A 41 -11.49 22.53 5.53
N ALA A 42 -10.68 21.91 4.69
CA ALA A 42 -9.93 22.62 3.67
C ALA A 42 -10.78 22.91 2.44
N GLY A 43 -10.30 23.77 1.60
CA GLY A 43 -10.74 23.89 0.22
C GLY A 43 -10.50 22.61 -0.57
N ALA A 44 -10.59 22.66 -1.88
CA ALA A 44 -10.25 21.55 -2.74
C ALA A 44 -8.75 21.19 -2.61
N ILE A 45 -8.44 19.92 -2.41
CA ILE A 45 -7.07 19.39 -2.29
C ILE A 45 -6.74 18.65 -3.59
N VAL A 46 -5.71 19.09 -4.30
CA VAL A 46 -5.21 18.40 -5.50
C VAL A 46 -4.17 17.37 -5.07
N LEU A 47 -4.36 16.11 -5.47
CA LEU A 47 -3.47 14.99 -5.15
C LEU A 47 -3.16 14.17 -6.40
N GLY A 48 -2.12 13.35 -6.37
CA GLY A 48 -1.73 12.48 -7.49
C GLY A 48 -0.96 13.21 -8.60
N ASP A 49 -0.64 14.47 -8.43
CA ASP A 49 0.01 15.32 -9.43
C ASP A 49 1.54 15.15 -9.53
N HIS A 50 2.14 14.48 -8.55
CA HIS A 50 3.60 14.28 -8.48
C HIS A 50 3.97 12.90 -7.92
N ASP A 51 5.21 12.50 -8.17
CA ASP A 51 5.76 11.27 -7.63
C ASP A 51 5.89 11.36 -6.11
N GLY A 52 5.45 10.31 -5.43
CA GLY A 52 5.52 10.24 -3.96
C GLY A 52 4.48 11.08 -3.23
N TRP A 53 3.37 11.50 -3.92
CA TRP A 53 2.21 12.11 -3.25
C TRP A 53 1.63 11.20 -2.17
N ILE A 54 1.75 9.86 -2.36
CA ILE A 54 1.52 8.84 -1.36
C ILE A 54 2.75 7.95 -1.24
N ARG A 55 3.14 7.62 -0.03
CA ARG A 55 4.23 6.69 0.28
C ARG A 55 3.74 5.69 1.30
N PHE A 56 4.08 4.43 1.10
CA PHE A 56 3.86 3.38 2.08
C PHE A 56 5.18 3.07 2.79
N SER A 57 5.08 2.85 4.09
CA SER A 57 6.13 2.28 4.93
C SER A 57 5.66 0.91 5.37
N VAL A 58 6.44 -0.12 5.06
CA VAL A 58 6.16 -1.50 5.45
C VAL A 58 7.27 -1.98 6.37
N ARG A 59 6.88 -2.54 7.52
CA ARG A 59 7.79 -3.13 8.50
C ARG A 59 7.38 -4.57 8.78
N ASN A 60 8.34 -5.45 8.99
CA ASN A 60 8.07 -6.83 9.42
C ASN A 60 7.73 -6.87 10.93
N GLY A 61 7.37 -8.05 11.44
CA GLY A 61 6.99 -8.25 12.85
C GLY A 61 8.07 -7.88 13.87
N ARG A 62 9.33 -7.70 13.44
CA ARG A 62 10.45 -7.20 14.27
C ARG A 62 10.61 -5.68 14.17
N GLY A 63 9.73 -4.99 13.47
CA GLY A 63 9.80 -3.54 13.26
C GLY A 63 10.84 -3.09 12.22
N ILE A 64 11.51 -4.03 11.53
CA ILE A 64 12.53 -3.74 10.52
C ILE A 64 11.85 -3.33 9.22
N PRO A 65 12.28 -2.23 8.57
CA PRO A 65 11.76 -1.85 7.25
C PRO A 65 11.97 -2.96 6.23
N VAL A 66 10.92 -3.22 5.46
CA VAL A 66 10.93 -4.20 4.38
C VAL A 66 11.61 -3.61 3.15
N ARG A 67 12.33 -4.45 2.40
CA ARG A 67 13.00 -4.05 1.16
C ARG A 67 11.97 -3.52 0.16
N VAL A 68 12.29 -2.39 -0.46
CA VAL A 68 11.52 -1.82 -1.57
C VAL A 68 12.05 -2.40 -2.88
N ASN A 69 11.20 -3.10 -3.62
CA ASN A 69 11.56 -3.74 -4.90
C ASN A 69 11.43 -2.78 -6.09
N ALA A 70 10.42 -1.92 -6.05
CA ALA A 70 10.15 -0.95 -7.11
C ALA A 70 9.53 0.32 -6.55
N ARG A 71 9.63 1.43 -7.31
CA ARG A 71 8.92 2.66 -6.99
C ARG A 71 7.45 2.51 -7.37
N MET A 72 6.57 3.00 -6.52
CA MET A 72 5.15 3.09 -6.85
C MET A 72 4.95 4.04 -8.04
N PRO A 73 4.09 3.67 -8.99
CA PRO A 73 3.81 4.52 -10.14
C PRO A 73 3.14 5.82 -9.69
N ARG A 74 3.39 6.87 -10.45
CA ARG A 74 2.67 8.12 -10.34
C ARG A 74 1.18 7.85 -10.55
N GLY A 75 0.35 8.32 -9.62
CA GLY A 75 -1.10 8.24 -9.77
C GLY A 75 -1.64 9.23 -10.80
N ASN A 76 -2.92 9.09 -11.14
CA ASN A 76 -3.63 10.12 -11.87
C ASN A 76 -3.98 11.28 -10.92
N LEU A 77 -3.84 12.51 -11.41
CA LEU A 77 -4.28 13.72 -10.71
C LEU A 77 -5.78 13.62 -10.40
N PHE A 78 -6.14 13.96 -9.19
CA PHE A 78 -7.53 14.07 -8.75
C PHE A 78 -7.70 15.20 -7.74
N VAL A 79 -8.94 15.66 -7.61
CA VAL A 79 -9.31 16.73 -6.68
C VAL A 79 -10.22 16.15 -5.61
N LEU A 80 -9.81 16.29 -4.35
CA LEU A 80 -10.62 15.95 -3.18
C LEU A 80 -11.31 17.21 -2.69
N GLY A 81 -12.62 17.32 -2.92
CA GLY A 81 -13.43 18.45 -2.50
C GLY A 81 -13.60 18.55 -0.98
N ARG A 82 -14.01 19.72 -0.51
CA ARG A 82 -14.28 19.97 0.92
C ARG A 82 -15.30 18.98 1.49
N GLY A 83 -15.01 18.37 2.62
CA GLY A 83 -15.90 17.42 3.31
C GLY A 83 -16.15 16.11 2.54
N ARG A 84 -15.40 15.90 1.44
CA ARG A 84 -15.51 14.66 0.66
C ARG A 84 -14.49 13.62 1.11
N SER A 85 -14.85 12.39 0.85
CA SER A 85 -13.94 11.24 1.00
C SER A 85 -13.73 10.55 -0.34
N LEU A 86 -12.55 9.99 -0.53
CA LEU A 86 -12.18 9.20 -1.69
C LEU A 86 -11.42 7.97 -1.24
N MET A 87 -11.73 6.82 -1.81
CA MET A 87 -10.98 5.59 -1.63
C MET A 87 -10.07 5.33 -2.83
N ARG A 88 -8.84 4.90 -2.57
CA ARG A 88 -7.88 4.42 -3.56
C ARG A 88 -7.33 3.10 -3.11
N THR A 89 -7.34 2.13 -4.00
CA THR A 89 -6.85 0.77 -3.76
C THR A 89 -5.47 0.60 -4.35
N PHE A 90 -4.55 0.01 -3.58
CA PHE A 90 -3.17 -0.25 -3.98
C PHE A 90 -2.83 -1.72 -3.75
N ASN A 91 -2.22 -2.34 -4.76
CA ASN A 91 -1.54 -3.62 -4.58
C ASN A 91 -0.08 -3.34 -4.21
N LEU A 92 0.32 -3.73 -3.00
CA LEU A 92 1.66 -3.46 -2.48
C LEU A 92 2.68 -4.56 -2.82
N GLU A 93 2.23 -5.75 -3.22
CA GLU A 93 3.09 -6.91 -3.48
C GLU A 93 4.24 -6.61 -4.49
N PRO A 94 4.02 -5.93 -5.63
CA PRO A 94 5.09 -5.65 -6.58
C PRO A 94 6.16 -4.67 -6.05
N TYR A 95 5.83 -3.90 -5.03
CA TYR A 95 6.67 -2.79 -4.56
C TYR A 95 7.46 -3.10 -3.30
N PHE A 96 7.05 -4.10 -2.53
CA PHE A 96 7.70 -4.49 -1.27
C PHE A 96 7.95 -5.99 -1.23
N ASP A 97 9.00 -6.38 -0.52
CA ASP A 97 9.35 -7.79 -0.36
C ASP A 97 8.55 -8.44 0.77
N PHE A 98 7.51 -9.17 0.41
CA PHE A 98 6.69 -9.97 1.32
C PHE A 98 7.04 -11.48 1.25
N SER A 99 8.25 -11.81 0.82
CA SER A 99 8.69 -13.21 0.65
C SER A 99 8.82 -13.98 1.96
N GLU A 100 9.00 -13.31 3.10
CA GLU A 100 9.06 -13.96 4.41
C GLU A 100 7.66 -14.06 5.04
N PRO A 101 7.25 -15.26 5.52
CA PRO A 101 6.02 -15.36 6.31
C PRO A 101 6.16 -14.63 7.64
N GLY A 102 5.10 -13.94 8.04
CA GLY A 102 5.11 -13.19 9.30
C GLY A 102 4.10 -12.06 9.34
N GLU A 103 4.06 -11.35 10.46
CA GLU A 103 3.29 -10.12 10.61
C GLU A 103 3.98 -8.97 9.88
N TYR A 104 3.21 -8.15 9.19
CA TYR A 104 3.65 -6.91 8.58
C TYR A 104 2.79 -5.76 9.05
N THR A 105 3.43 -4.64 9.34
CA THR A 105 2.77 -3.37 9.69
C THR A 105 2.94 -2.40 8.54
N ILE A 106 1.84 -1.87 8.03
CA ILE A 106 1.77 -0.99 6.88
C ILE A 106 1.22 0.37 7.32
N GLN A 107 1.90 1.44 6.93
CA GLN A 107 1.48 2.82 7.18
C GLN A 107 1.60 3.62 5.89
N ALA A 108 0.70 4.56 5.64
CA ALA A 108 0.77 5.47 4.52
C ALA A 108 1.02 6.90 4.98
N SER A 109 1.76 7.65 4.18
CA SER A 109 1.90 9.10 4.31
C SER A 109 1.53 9.78 2.99
N VAL A 110 0.72 10.84 3.08
CA VAL A 110 0.24 11.62 1.95
C VAL A 110 0.78 13.03 2.03
N ALA A 111 1.31 13.53 0.91
CA ALA A 111 1.81 14.89 0.76
C ALA A 111 1.19 15.54 -0.47
N ASN A 112 1.09 16.85 -0.45
CA ASN A 112 0.73 17.67 -1.60
C ASN A 112 1.93 18.55 -1.96
N ARG A 113 2.12 18.87 -3.22
CA ARG A 113 3.22 19.71 -3.70
C ARG A 113 3.23 21.10 -3.03
N ASN A 114 2.06 21.63 -2.72
CA ASN A 114 1.90 22.95 -2.11
C ASN A 114 2.06 22.94 -0.57
N TRP A 115 2.22 21.76 0.03
CA TRP A 115 2.42 21.62 1.47
C TRP A 115 3.92 21.48 1.74
N VAL A 116 4.56 22.57 2.07
CA VAL A 116 5.97 22.56 2.47
C VAL A 116 6.08 21.76 3.78
N ASP A 117 6.81 20.66 3.73
CA ASP A 117 7.11 19.77 4.87
C ASP A 117 5.91 19.16 5.62
N LEU A 118 4.69 19.36 5.13
CA LEU A 118 3.49 18.81 5.74
C LEU A 118 3.12 17.46 5.10
N ARG A 119 3.03 16.42 5.93
CA ARG A 119 2.57 15.07 5.55
C ARG A 119 1.47 14.63 6.49
N PHE A 120 0.49 13.93 5.94
CA PHE A 120 -0.58 13.31 6.71
C PHE A 120 -0.37 11.81 6.75
N GLU A 121 -0.20 11.29 7.94
CA GLU A 121 0.05 9.87 8.15
C GLU A 121 -1.23 9.14 8.56
N SER A 122 -1.36 7.89 8.12
CA SER A 122 -2.41 6.99 8.58
C SER A 122 -2.04 6.36 9.92
N ALA A 123 -3.05 5.86 10.64
CA ALA A 123 -2.79 4.78 11.60
C ALA A 123 -2.21 3.56 10.86
N PRO A 124 -1.31 2.78 11.50
CA PRO A 124 -0.80 1.57 10.91
C PRO A 124 -1.88 0.49 10.83
N VAL A 125 -1.80 -0.34 9.78
CA VAL A 125 -2.60 -1.54 9.59
C VAL A 125 -1.67 -2.76 9.67
N LYS A 126 -2.12 -3.85 10.29
CA LYS A 126 -1.39 -5.11 10.40
C LYS A 126 -2.01 -6.16 9.51
N ILE A 127 -1.15 -6.91 8.83
CA ILE A 127 -1.51 -8.08 8.04
C ILE A 127 -0.59 -9.24 8.40
N GLN A 128 -1.04 -10.47 8.13
CA GLN A 128 -0.26 -11.69 8.28
C GLN A 128 0.00 -12.30 6.91
N VAL A 129 1.26 -12.49 6.55
CA VAL A 129 1.65 -13.28 5.38
C VAL A 129 1.97 -14.71 5.83
N VAL A 130 1.37 -15.70 5.19
CA VAL A 130 1.52 -17.11 5.53
C VAL A 130 2.02 -17.92 4.33
N ARG A 131 2.69 -19.02 4.60
CA ARG A 131 3.04 -19.98 3.55
C ARG A 131 1.79 -20.69 3.08
N GLY A 132 1.54 -20.66 1.77
CA GLY A 132 0.54 -21.50 1.15
C GLY A 132 0.99 -22.97 1.10
N ARG A 133 0.05 -23.90 1.28
CA ARG A 133 0.28 -25.32 0.95
C ARG A 133 0.05 -25.49 -0.54
N VAL A 134 1.00 -26.09 -1.23
CA VAL A 134 0.86 -26.42 -2.66
C VAL A 134 -0.23 -27.51 -2.79
N LEU A 135 -1.28 -27.19 -3.55
CA LEU A 135 -2.33 -28.15 -3.93
C LEU A 135 -2.00 -28.82 -5.25
N GLN A 136 -1.52 -28.03 -6.22
CA GLN A 136 -1.22 -28.49 -7.55
C GLN A 136 -0.10 -27.66 -8.15
N GLU A 137 0.78 -28.32 -8.89
CA GLU A 137 1.80 -27.68 -9.71
C GLU A 137 1.69 -28.18 -11.15
N ARG A 138 1.75 -27.27 -12.12
CA ARG A 138 1.81 -27.60 -13.56
C ARG A 138 2.89 -26.78 -14.21
N GLN A 139 3.63 -27.42 -15.11
CA GLN A 139 4.56 -26.76 -15.99
C GLN A 139 4.01 -26.78 -17.41
N ARG A 140 4.14 -25.66 -18.11
CA ARG A 140 3.75 -25.54 -19.52
C ARG A 140 4.90 -24.92 -20.29
N GLY A 141 5.34 -25.62 -21.34
CA GLY A 141 6.22 -25.03 -22.34
C GLY A 141 5.43 -24.03 -23.19
N MET A 142 5.97 -22.84 -23.36
CA MET A 142 5.46 -21.83 -24.28
C MET A 142 6.41 -21.78 -25.48
N PRO A 143 5.92 -21.78 -26.73
CA PRO A 143 6.79 -21.60 -27.89
C PRO A 143 7.51 -20.26 -27.77
N ALA A 144 8.74 -20.22 -28.30
CA ALA A 144 9.51 -18.99 -28.39
C ALA A 144 8.70 -17.88 -29.09
N VAL A 145 8.70 -16.68 -28.53
CA VAL A 145 7.98 -15.53 -29.11
C VAL A 145 8.73 -15.01 -30.36
N ARG A 146 10.05 -15.21 -30.40
CA ARG A 146 10.90 -14.78 -31.53
C ARG A 146 11.72 -15.94 -32.05
N PRO A 147 11.99 -15.99 -33.39
CA PRO A 147 12.90 -16.99 -33.96
C PRO A 147 14.29 -16.91 -33.31
N GLY A 148 14.78 -18.04 -32.82
CA GLY A 148 16.11 -18.14 -32.18
C GLY A 148 16.12 -17.98 -30.66
N GLU A 149 15.03 -17.62 -30.03
CA GLU A 149 14.90 -17.65 -28.57
C GLU A 149 14.55 -19.05 -28.06
N PRO A 150 15.09 -19.48 -26.91
CA PRO A 150 14.69 -20.75 -26.32
C PRO A 150 13.21 -20.71 -25.87
N PRO A 151 12.49 -21.85 -25.91
CA PRO A 151 11.13 -21.94 -25.43
C PRO A 151 11.10 -21.61 -23.92
N GLU A 152 10.11 -20.81 -23.50
CA GLU A 152 9.90 -20.48 -22.11
C GLU A 152 9.10 -21.59 -21.41
N VAL A 153 9.53 -22.01 -20.22
CA VAL A 153 8.77 -22.93 -19.37
C VAL A 153 8.14 -22.14 -18.24
N ARG A 154 6.81 -22.10 -18.22
CA ARG A 154 6.06 -21.47 -17.12
C ARG A 154 5.58 -22.50 -16.12
N ARG A 155 5.84 -22.22 -14.86
CA ARG A 155 5.37 -22.99 -13.72
C ARG A 155 4.17 -22.30 -13.10
N TYR A 156 3.07 -23.02 -12.97
CA TYR A 156 1.83 -22.60 -12.34
C TYR A 156 1.65 -23.38 -11.06
N THR A 157 1.55 -22.69 -9.92
CA THR A 157 1.40 -23.31 -8.61
C THR A 157 0.10 -22.82 -7.97
N LEU A 158 -0.80 -23.76 -7.68
CA LEU A 158 -2.02 -23.47 -6.90
C LEU A 158 -1.71 -23.67 -5.43
N LEU A 159 -1.89 -22.60 -4.65
CA LEU A 159 -1.65 -22.58 -3.23
C LEU A 159 -2.97 -22.48 -2.44
N THR A 160 -3.01 -23.06 -1.25
CA THR A 160 -4.10 -22.89 -0.29
C THR A 160 -3.56 -22.64 1.11
N THR A 161 -4.37 -22.01 1.96
CA THR A 161 -4.12 -21.89 3.39
C THR A 161 -5.41 -22.12 4.15
N ARG A 162 -5.30 -22.57 5.41
CA ARG A 162 -6.44 -22.60 6.32
C ARG A 162 -6.50 -21.24 7.03
N VAL A 163 -7.53 -20.47 6.76
CA VAL A 163 -7.88 -19.30 7.58
C VAL A 163 -8.56 -19.87 8.84
N LYS A 164 -7.99 -19.63 10.02
CA LYS A 164 -8.73 -19.87 11.26
C LYS A 164 -9.89 -18.89 11.27
N GLY A 165 -11.10 -19.40 11.05
CA GLY A 165 -12.32 -18.62 11.25
C GLY A 165 -12.36 -18.08 12.68
N LYS A 166 -12.82 -16.83 12.83
CA LYS A 166 -13.20 -16.28 14.13
C LYS A 166 -14.47 -16.94 14.62
#